data_9f8cc3b7fb3a82305be359a94b4bc473
#
_entry.id   9f8cc3b7fb3a82305be359a94b4bc473
#
_cell.length_a   1.000
_cell.length_b   1.000
_cell.length_c   1.000
_cell.angle_alpha   90.00
_cell.angle_beta   90.00
_cell.angle_gamma   90.00
#
_symmetry.space_group_name_H-M   'P 1'
#
loop_
_entity.id
_entity.type
_entity.pdbx_description
1 polymer ?
#
loop_
_entity_poly.entity_id
_entity_poly.type
_entity_poly.pdbx_seq_one_letter_code
_entity_poly.pdbx_strand_id
1 'polypeptide(L)'
;MPKPVAFLRPHAVATLAAVCAVAWPGCSKSPPPAPRPAAAAAQSPAPAQEDPLAKALTLDDPRERAIRLGGELQRTLARDPAAAVQFLRTMPRGRDFTQALFAVLTFIGARDPAAALKLAAELARSPEEQAFYSLFFDRLAGENPRVAVDQLALVPAGTARENAIRALATAWNRTDPAAVMDWAQSLADPGERSAAVETAIGDLAARDPQLAIEIARRFMRPPALERTIYSALMRLVLSDPEAASALVPLLPPGDLQTTAAAHVARSLAERSVPAALAWVKTIPIDLTRWIAFNHVLTSWVLRDRTAAARHVLELPPGQGTEFAASHLAAYLADDPADAILWAGALPDEGARLGAYAVIASSWSQRAPAEAVRWAASLNEDPLRPNALGGAFSNWLLIDADAAIKWLETTKIPPAIKAKLLRRP
;
A
#
# COMPACT_ATOMS: atom_id res chain seq x y z
N MET A 1 -19.25 14.75 -47.66
CA MET A 1 -18.25 15.62 -48.35
C MET A 1 -17.80 16.66 -47.38
N PRO A 2 -16.60 16.58 -46.91
CA PRO A 2 -15.82 17.76 -46.50
C PRO A 2 -14.48 17.79 -47.26
N LYS A 3 -14.00 18.99 -47.51
CA LYS A 3 -12.81 19.32 -48.28
C LYS A 3 -11.51 19.14 -47.42
N PRO A 4 -10.40 18.82 -48.07
CA PRO A 4 -9.09 18.64 -47.40
C PRO A 4 -8.34 19.98 -47.24
N VAL A 5 -7.59 20.11 -46.20
CA VAL A 5 -6.63 21.20 -45.95
C VAL A 5 -5.20 20.68 -46.12
N ALA A 6 -4.42 21.56 -46.77
CA ALA A 6 -3.16 21.29 -47.47
C ALA A 6 -1.94 21.01 -46.55
N PHE A 7 -1.04 20.20 -47.13
CA PHE A 7 0.37 20.01 -46.78
C PHE A 7 1.20 21.31 -46.86
N LEU A 8 2.13 21.48 -45.95
CA LEU A 8 3.35 22.29 -46.11
C LEU A 8 4.55 21.43 -45.83
N ARG A 9 5.39 21.31 -46.83
CA ARG A 9 6.68 20.61 -46.83
C ARG A 9 7.86 21.55 -46.47
N PRO A 10 9.05 21.02 -46.11
CA PRO A 10 10.14 21.70 -45.46
C PRO A 10 11.11 22.35 -46.48
N HIS A 11 11.79 23.42 -46.05
CA HIS A 11 12.89 23.99 -46.79
C HIS A 11 14.23 23.41 -46.30
N ALA A 12 14.92 22.79 -47.24
CA ALA A 12 16.35 22.49 -47.22
C ALA A 12 17.14 23.75 -47.49
N VAL A 13 18.25 23.93 -46.78
CA VAL A 13 19.33 24.87 -47.24
C VAL A 13 20.63 24.08 -47.27
N ALA A 14 21.19 24.09 -48.44
CA ALA A 14 22.45 23.41 -48.81
C ALA A 14 23.64 24.33 -48.64
N THR A 15 24.76 23.72 -48.26
CA THR A 15 26.14 23.87 -48.68
C THR A 15 26.69 25.22 -49.22
N LEU A 16 27.84 25.61 -48.69
CA LEU A 16 28.92 26.19 -49.53
C LEU A 16 30.28 25.90 -48.88
N ALA A 17 31.06 25.08 -49.59
CA ALA A 17 32.52 24.91 -49.44
C ALA A 17 33.20 26.00 -50.26
N ALA A 18 34.28 26.55 -49.76
CA ALA A 18 35.24 27.30 -50.58
C ALA A 18 36.67 26.98 -50.14
N VAL A 19 37.37 26.34 -51.04
CA VAL A 19 38.81 26.12 -51.07
C VAL A 19 39.49 27.38 -51.56
N CYS A 20 40.58 27.82 -50.93
CA CYS A 20 41.64 28.62 -51.59
C CYS A 20 43.02 28.23 -51.04
N ALA A 21 43.75 27.55 -51.89
CA ALA A 21 45.19 27.40 -51.82
C ALA A 21 45.85 28.55 -52.57
N VAL A 22 46.87 29.19 -52.02
CA VAL A 22 47.88 29.93 -52.80
C VAL A 22 49.24 29.74 -52.15
N ALA A 23 50.19 29.47 -53.03
CA ALA A 23 51.56 29.05 -52.79
C ALA A 23 52.53 30.26 -52.64
N TRP A 24 53.59 29.98 -51.96
CA TRP A 24 54.99 30.45 -51.89
C TRP A 24 55.50 31.49 -52.90
N PRO A 25 56.63 32.33 -52.60
CA PRO A 25 57.97 31.79 -52.32
C PRO A 25 58.88 32.59 -51.35
N GLY A 26 59.81 31.90 -50.73
CA GLY A 26 61.17 32.09 -50.48
C GLY A 26 61.79 33.39 -49.98
N CYS A 27 62.55 33.29 -48.87
CA CYS A 27 63.92 33.85 -48.76
C CYS A 27 64.64 33.29 -47.51
N SER A 28 65.77 32.73 -47.73
CA SER A 28 66.76 32.26 -46.76
C SER A 28 67.37 33.38 -45.96
N LYS A 29 67.40 33.27 -44.62
CA LYS A 29 68.44 33.91 -43.76
C LYS A 29 68.68 32.99 -42.56
N SER A 30 69.99 32.64 -42.37
CA SER A 30 70.52 31.81 -41.30
C SER A 30 70.24 32.40 -39.91
N PRO A 31 69.97 31.58 -38.88
CA PRO A 31 69.76 32.03 -37.54
C PRO A 31 71.06 32.33 -36.79
N PRO A 32 71.05 33.25 -35.84
CA PRO A 32 72.19 33.49 -34.95
C PRO A 32 72.29 32.38 -33.89
N PRO A 33 73.42 32.18 -33.22
CA PRO A 33 73.71 31.06 -32.31
C PRO A 33 72.87 31.21 -31.02
N ALA A 34 72.39 30.05 -30.56
CA ALA A 34 71.60 29.93 -29.32
C ALA A 34 72.40 30.33 -28.09
N PRO A 35 71.78 31.01 -27.11
CA PRO A 35 72.33 31.23 -25.80
C PRO A 35 72.38 29.92 -24.98
N ARG A 36 73.46 29.69 -24.23
CA ARG A 36 73.66 28.57 -23.31
C ARG A 36 72.49 28.46 -22.32
N PRO A 37 72.04 27.25 -21.96
CA PRO A 37 71.01 27.04 -20.97
C PRO A 37 71.48 27.53 -19.60
N ALA A 38 70.76 28.49 -19.05
CA ALA A 38 70.83 28.86 -17.64
C ALA A 38 70.31 27.66 -16.82
N ALA A 39 71.01 27.37 -15.74
CA ALA A 39 70.63 26.29 -14.82
C ALA A 39 69.13 26.31 -14.48
N ALA A 40 68.46 25.21 -14.73
CA ALA A 40 67.08 25.01 -14.31
C ALA A 40 66.98 25.13 -12.80
N ALA A 41 66.42 26.24 -12.38
CA ALA A 41 65.91 26.35 -11.01
C ALA A 41 64.86 25.22 -10.85
N ALA A 42 65.08 24.30 -9.93
CA ALA A 42 64.10 23.32 -9.56
C ALA A 42 62.79 24.00 -9.21
N GLN A 43 61.83 23.92 -10.11
CA GLN A 43 60.44 24.29 -9.81
C GLN A 43 59.97 23.33 -8.71
N SER A 44 59.77 23.87 -7.52
CA SER A 44 59.05 23.18 -6.45
C SER A 44 57.76 22.62 -7.05
N PRO A 45 57.36 21.36 -6.79
CA PRO A 45 56.10 20.84 -7.26
C PRO A 45 55.00 21.78 -6.77
N ALA A 46 54.19 22.25 -7.68
CA ALA A 46 53.01 23.04 -7.34
C ALA A 46 52.20 22.23 -6.25
N PRO A 47 51.67 22.87 -5.22
CA PRO A 47 50.90 22.20 -4.22
C PRO A 47 49.83 21.39 -4.95
N ALA A 48 49.79 20.07 -4.66
CA ALA A 48 48.76 19.19 -5.23
C ALA A 48 47.42 19.85 -4.97
N GLN A 49 46.74 20.27 -6.08
CA GLN A 49 45.41 20.85 -5.96
C GLN A 49 44.55 19.80 -5.27
N GLU A 50 44.11 20.10 -4.04
CA GLU A 50 43.18 19.25 -3.31
C GLU A 50 42.00 18.95 -4.20
N ASP A 51 41.66 17.66 -4.34
CA ASP A 51 40.51 17.24 -5.13
C ASP A 51 39.24 17.95 -4.59
N PRO A 52 38.53 18.77 -5.41
CA PRO A 52 37.36 19.51 -4.96
C PRO A 52 36.25 18.59 -4.40
N LEU A 53 36.15 17.34 -4.89
CA LEU A 53 35.21 16.33 -4.39
C LEU A 53 35.62 15.86 -3.00
N ALA A 54 36.90 15.58 -2.77
CA ALA A 54 37.41 15.20 -1.46
C ALA A 54 37.21 16.34 -0.44
N LYS A 55 37.47 17.59 -0.84
CA LYS A 55 37.23 18.77 0.01
C LYS A 55 35.75 18.96 0.37
N ALA A 56 34.83 18.68 -0.57
CA ALA A 56 33.41 18.76 -0.29
C ALA A 56 32.96 17.78 0.81
N LEU A 57 33.59 16.60 0.89
CA LEU A 57 33.28 15.59 1.93
C LEU A 57 33.72 15.97 3.34
N THR A 58 34.67 16.90 3.49
CA THR A 58 35.17 17.31 4.81
C THR A 58 34.31 18.38 5.51
N LEU A 59 33.27 18.87 4.85
CA LEU A 59 32.36 19.87 5.41
C LEU A 59 31.53 19.27 6.56
N ASP A 60 31.46 19.97 7.69
CA ASP A 60 30.73 19.48 8.87
C ASP A 60 29.21 19.58 8.70
N ASP A 61 28.70 20.67 8.08
CA ASP A 61 27.27 20.81 7.82
C ASP A 61 26.80 19.85 6.72
N PRO A 62 25.90 18.91 7.04
CA PRO A 62 25.38 17.95 6.06
C PRO A 62 24.68 18.57 4.85
N ARG A 63 24.06 19.75 5.03
CA ARG A 63 23.35 20.44 3.93
C ARG A 63 24.35 21.11 3.00
N GLU A 64 25.30 21.82 3.55
CA GLU A 64 26.36 22.47 2.77
C GLU A 64 27.20 21.41 2.04
N ARG A 65 27.55 20.31 2.73
CA ARG A 65 28.26 19.17 2.15
C ARG A 65 27.50 18.59 0.95
N ALA A 66 26.21 18.32 1.08
CA ALA A 66 25.39 17.77 -0.02
C ALA A 66 25.33 18.71 -1.24
N ILE A 67 25.14 20.00 -1.01
CA ILE A 67 25.11 21.01 -2.09
C ILE A 67 26.46 21.11 -2.79
N ARG A 68 27.56 21.20 -2.03
CA ARG A 68 28.92 21.31 -2.60
C ARG A 68 29.30 20.03 -3.34
N LEU A 69 29.10 18.87 -2.72
CA LEU A 69 29.39 17.59 -3.33
C LEU A 69 28.60 17.40 -4.63
N GLY A 70 27.30 17.71 -4.63
CA GLY A 70 26.45 17.63 -5.82
C GLY A 70 26.94 18.52 -6.95
N GLY A 71 27.30 19.77 -6.65
CA GLY A 71 27.81 20.74 -7.63
C GLY A 71 29.16 20.34 -8.21
N GLU A 72 30.12 19.89 -7.38
CA GLU A 72 31.42 19.42 -7.85
C GLU A 72 31.30 18.13 -8.64
N LEU A 73 30.44 17.20 -8.20
CA LEU A 73 30.18 15.96 -8.89
C LEU A 73 29.60 16.19 -10.30
N GLN A 74 28.65 17.11 -10.44
CA GLN A 74 28.10 17.48 -11.76
C GLN A 74 29.18 18.06 -12.69
N ARG A 75 30.07 18.94 -12.18
CA ARG A 75 31.17 19.50 -12.96
C ARG A 75 32.15 18.39 -13.39
N THR A 76 32.46 17.48 -12.48
CA THR A 76 33.34 16.34 -12.75
C THR A 76 32.72 15.42 -13.79
N LEU A 77 31.44 15.07 -13.66
CA LEU A 77 30.71 14.24 -14.63
C LEU A 77 30.66 14.86 -16.02
N ALA A 78 30.52 16.18 -16.11
CA ALA A 78 30.49 16.87 -17.39
C ALA A 78 31.87 16.87 -18.10
N ARG A 79 32.96 16.91 -17.33
CA ARG A 79 34.34 16.99 -17.84
C ARG A 79 34.99 15.62 -17.97
N ASP A 80 34.88 14.79 -16.95
CA ASP A 80 35.51 13.46 -16.86
C ASP A 80 34.64 12.50 -16.04
N PRO A 81 33.69 11.78 -16.66
CA PRO A 81 32.85 10.80 -15.99
C PRO A 81 33.65 9.68 -15.31
N ALA A 82 34.83 9.31 -15.83
CA ALA A 82 35.65 8.24 -15.28
C ALA A 82 36.24 8.66 -13.91
N ALA A 83 36.64 9.92 -13.76
CA ALA A 83 37.08 10.46 -12.46
C ALA A 83 35.95 10.43 -11.42
N ALA A 84 34.71 10.77 -11.81
CA ALA A 84 33.56 10.68 -10.93
C ALA A 84 33.28 9.23 -10.46
N VAL A 85 33.41 8.25 -11.33
CA VAL A 85 33.28 6.82 -10.97
C VAL A 85 34.39 6.39 -10.01
N GLN A 86 35.62 6.80 -10.26
CA GLN A 86 36.75 6.49 -9.37
C GLN A 86 36.54 7.11 -7.99
N PHE A 87 36.08 8.34 -7.92
CA PHE A 87 35.73 8.98 -6.66
C PHE A 87 34.68 8.18 -5.87
N LEU A 88 33.59 7.73 -6.53
CA LEU A 88 32.59 6.88 -5.89
C LEU A 88 33.18 5.60 -5.29
N ARG A 89 34.12 4.95 -5.96
CA ARG A 89 34.75 3.72 -5.45
C ARG A 89 35.51 3.92 -4.16
N THR A 90 36.05 5.11 -3.94
CA THR A 90 36.81 5.48 -2.72
C THR A 90 35.94 6.15 -1.64
N MET A 91 34.71 6.54 -1.97
CA MET A 91 33.83 7.26 -1.08
C MET A 91 33.31 6.39 0.06
N PRO A 92 33.29 6.89 1.33
CA PRO A 92 32.64 6.19 2.44
C PRO A 92 31.15 5.95 2.19
N ARG A 93 30.67 4.77 2.58
CA ARG A 93 29.23 4.41 2.44
C ARG A 93 28.39 5.28 3.39
N GLY A 94 27.19 5.64 2.96
CA GLY A 94 26.24 6.43 3.70
C GLY A 94 25.37 7.29 2.79
N ARG A 95 24.65 8.24 3.36
CA ARG A 95 23.69 9.07 2.65
C ARG A 95 24.32 9.85 1.47
N ASP A 96 25.48 10.44 1.70
CA ASP A 96 26.18 11.20 0.67
C ASP A 96 26.66 10.30 -0.48
N PHE A 97 27.12 9.07 -0.15
CA PHE A 97 27.43 8.05 -1.15
C PHE A 97 26.21 7.67 -2.00
N THR A 98 25.06 7.40 -1.37
CA THR A 98 23.83 7.03 -2.08
C THR A 98 23.41 8.14 -3.05
N GLN A 99 23.45 9.39 -2.62
CA GLN A 99 23.12 10.53 -3.49
C GLN A 99 24.10 10.68 -4.66
N ALA A 100 25.39 10.57 -4.39
CA ALA A 100 26.44 10.62 -5.42
C ALA A 100 26.32 9.46 -6.41
N LEU A 101 26.04 8.24 -5.92
CA LEU A 101 25.80 7.06 -6.74
C LEU A 101 24.65 7.29 -7.71
N PHE A 102 23.49 7.75 -7.23
CA PHE A 102 22.33 8.05 -8.07
C PHE A 102 22.64 9.10 -9.14
N ALA A 103 23.36 10.17 -8.79
CA ALA A 103 23.73 11.21 -9.74
C ALA A 103 24.64 10.67 -10.86
N VAL A 104 25.65 9.86 -10.51
CA VAL A 104 26.58 9.25 -11.46
C VAL A 104 25.85 8.24 -12.36
N LEU A 105 25.06 7.34 -11.76
CA LEU A 105 24.33 6.34 -12.51
C LEU A 105 23.28 6.94 -13.44
N THR A 106 22.60 8.01 -13.03
CA THR A 106 21.65 8.73 -13.88
C THR A 106 22.34 9.39 -15.06
N PHE A 107 23.49 10.05 -14.81
CA PHE A 107 24.27 10.70 -15.87
C PHE A 107 24.82 9.73 -16.91
N ILE A 108 25.38 8.60 -16.45
CA ILE A 108 25.90 7.55 -17.34
C ILE A 108 24.73 6.89 -18.07
N GLY A 109 23.67 6.52 -17.36
CA GLY A 109 22.53 5.81 -17.92
C GLY A 109 21.72 6.58 -18.97
N ALA A 110 21.84 7.91 -18.99
CA ALA A 110 21.26 8.71 -20.05
C ALA A 110 21.99 8.55 -21.41
N ARG A 111 23.23 8.05 -21.40
CA ARG A 111 24.07 7.84 -22.59
C ARG A 111 24.32 6.36 -22.88
N ASP A 112 24.57 5.58 -21.84
CA ASP A 112 24.85 4.16 -21.90
C ASP A 112 24.14 3.44 -20.75
N PRO A 113 22.90 2.94 -20.98
CA PRO A 113 22.14 2.17 -20.03
C PRO A 113 22.89 0.96 -19.47
N ALA A 114 23.61 0.25 -20.32
CA ALA A 114 24.33 -0.96 -19.93
C ALA A 114 25.51 -0.66 -18.99
N ALA A 115 26.26 0.41 -19.27
CA ALA A 115 27.35 0.83 -18.39
C ALA A 115 26.83 1.26 -17.00
N ALA A 116 25.71 1.99 -16.93
CA ALA A 116 25.10 2.38 -15.67
C ALA A 116 24.66 1.14 -14.85
N LEU A 117 24.02 0.17 -15.48
CA LEU A 117 23.57 -1.07 -14.81
C LEU A 117 24.73 -1.93 -14.32
N LYS A 118 25.80 -2.05 -15.09
CA LYS A 118 27.02 -2.74 -14.65
C LYS A 118 27.65 -2.06 -13.44
N LEU A 119 27.74 -0.73 -13.47
CA LEU A 119 28.26 0.04 -12.34
C LEU A 119 27.33 -0.06 -11.11
N ALA A 120 26.01 -0.04 -11.29
CA ALA A 120 25.07 -0.26 -10.23
C ALA A 120 25.19 -1.67 -9.61
N ALA A 121 25.40 -2.71 -10.43
CA ALA A 121 25.63 -4.07 -9.96
C ALA A 121 26.92 -4.20 -9.13
N GLU A 122 27.95 -3.41 -9.45
CA GLU A 122 29.19 -3.33 -8.68
C GLU A 122 29.02 -2.60 -7.35
N LEU A 123 28.33 -1.45 -7.36
CA LEU A 123 28.34 -0.49 -6.26
C LEU A 123 27.08 -0.47 -5.39
N ALA A 124 25.89 -0.76 -5.92
CA ALA A 124 24.65 -0.70 -5.14
C ALA A 124 24.46 -1.97 -4.30
N ARG A 125 24.69 -1.87 -2.98
CA ARG A 125 24.64 -3.01 -2.04
C ARG A 125 23.49 -2.92 -1.04
N SER A 126 23.11 -1.72 -0.62
CA SER A 126 21.97 -1.52 0.29
C SER A 126 20.64 -1.44 -0.47
N PRO A 127 19.50 -1.71 0.18
CA PRO A 127 18.18 -1.54 -0.41
C PRO A 127 17.94 -0.11 -0.96
N GLU A 128 18.43 0.90 -0.25
CA GLU A 128 18.34 2.31 -0.66
C GLU A 128 19.13 2.57 -1.94
N GLU A 129 20.34 1.99 -2.05
CA GLU A 129 21.16 2.10 -3.25
C GLU A 129 20.55 1.33 -4.43
N GLN A 130 19.93 0.16 -4.17
CA GLN A 130 19.25 -0.67 -5.16
C GLN A 130 17.93 -0.05 -5.67
N ALA A 131 17.35 0.93 -4.96
CA ALA A 131 16.20 1.68 -5.44
C ALA A 131 16.47 2.38 -6.78
N PHE A 132 17.73 2.59 -7.16
CA PHE A 132 18.12 3.05 -8.48
C PHE A 132 17.51 2.20 -9.60
N TYR A 133 17.48 0.88 -9.47
CA TYR A 133 16.95 0.02 -10.52
C TYR A 133 15.49 0.33 -10.84
N SER A 134 14.66 0.55 -9.82
CA SER A 134 13.25 0.90 -10.02
C SER A 134 13.09 2.22 -10.77
N LEU A 135 13.82 3.27 -10.34
CA LEU A 135 13.77 4.58 -11.00
C LEU A 135 14.30 4.54 -12.44
N PHE A 136 15.36 3.77 -12.64
CA PHE A 136 15.99 3.62 -13.94
C PHE A 136 15.08 2.90 -14.92
N PHE A 137 14.47 1.78 -14.51
CA PHE A 137 13.58 1.01 -15.36
C PHE A 137 12.24 1.67 -15.60
N ASP A 138 11.68 2.44 -14.64
CA ASP A 138 10.47 3.25 -14.87
C ASP A 138 10.70 4.26 -16.00
N ARG A 139 11.84 4.99 -15.98
CA ARG A 139 12.21 5.93 -17.02
C ARG A 139 12.48 5.23 -18.36
N LEU A 140 13.35 4.22 -18.36
CA LEU A 140 13.77 3.55 -19.59
C LEU A 140 12.59 2.86 -20.30
N ALA A 141 11.70 2.24 -19.53
CA ALA A 141 10.48 1.62 -20.07
C ALA A 141 9.44 2.65 -20.53
N GLY A 142 9.40 3.84 -19.91
CA GLY A 142 8.57 4.95 -20.39
C GLY A 142 9.04 5.47 -21.77
N GLU A 143 10.34 5.44 -22.03
CA GLU A 143 10.93 5.82 -23.33
C GLU A 143 10.86 4.68 -24.36
N ASN A 144 11.32 3.48 -23.99
CA ASN A 144 11.33 2.29 -24.85
C ASN A 144 11.28 0.99 -24.04
N PRO A 145 10.10 0.38 -23.87
CA PRO A 145 9.95 -0.83 -23.06
C PRO A 145 10.78 -2.02 -23.54
N ARG A 146 10.94 -2.19 -24.83
CA ARG A 146 11.70 -3.33 -25.40
C ARG A 146 13.18 -3.23 -25.07
N VAL A 147 13.75 -2.02 -25.17
CA VAL A 147 15.14 -1.77 -24.75
C VAL A 147 15.29 -2.02 -23.25
N ALA A 148 14.29 -1.63 -22.46
CA ALA A 148 14.32 -1.92 -21.02
C ALA A 148 14.33 -3.44 -20.73
N VAL A 149 13.51 -4.23 -21.43
CA VAL A 149 13.51 -5.70 -21.29
C VAL A 149 14.90 -6.29 -21.57
N ASP A 150 15.56 -5.85 -22.64
CA ASP A 150 16.89 -6.36 -23.01
C ASP A 150 17.96 -6.08 -21.93
N GLN A 151 17.77 -5.01 -21.15
CA GLN A 151 18.70 -4.63 -20.08
C GLN A 151 18.47 -5.37 -18.75
N LEU A 152 17.35 -6.06 -18.56
CA LEU A 152 17.04 -6.77 -17.30
C LEU A 152 18.09 -7.81 -16.91
N ALA A 153 18.74 -8.44 -17.89
CA ALA A 153 19.80 -9.42 -17.65
C ALA A 153 21.01 -8.85 -16.88
N LEU A 154 21.22 -7.53 -16.93
CA LEU A 154 22.30 -6.83 -16.23
C LEU A 154 21.97 -6.50 -14.76
N VAL A 155 20.72 -6.66 -14.35
CA VAL A 155 20.32 -6.47 -12.96
C VAL A 155 20.60 -7.75 -12.16
N PRO A 156 21.20 -7.68 -10.97
CA PRO A 156 21.38 -8.84 -10.11
C PRO A 156 20.05 -9.56 -9.81
N ALA A 157 20.05 -10.88 -9.84
CA ALA A 157 18.87 -11.69 -9.53
C ALA A 157 18.37 -11.45 -8.09
N GLY A 158 17.09 -11.69 -7.86
CA GLY A 158 16.40 -11.47 -6.57
C GLY A 158 15.67 -10.14 -6.51
N THR A 159 15.54 -9.57 -5.32
CA THR A 159 14.69 -8.39 -5.05
C THR A 159 14.97 -7.19 -5.95
N ALA A 160 16.25 -6.93 -6.29
CA ALA A 160 16.62 -5.84 -7.19
C ALA A 160 16.00 -6.01 -8.59
N ARG A 161 16.08 -7.23 -9.15
CA ARG A 161 15.51 -7.53 -10.47
C ARG A 161 13.98 -7.57 -10.43
N GLU A 162 13.38 -8.12 -9.40
CA GLU A 162 11.92 -8.07 -9.22
C GLU A 162 11.41 -6.63 -9.16
N ASN A 163 12.11 -5.74 -8.44
CA ASN A 163 11.74 -4.33 -8.36
C ASN A 163 11.91 -3.62 -9.70
N ALA A 164 12.97 -3.93 -10.45
CA ALA A 164 13.17 -3.44 -11.82
C ALA A 164 12.02 -3.91 -12.75
N ILE A 165 11.61 -5.17 -12.65
CA ILE A 165 10.50 -5.76 -13.40
C ILE A 165 9.18 -5.07 -13.07
N ARG A 166 8.88 -4.82 -11.78
CA ARG A 166 7.67 -4.08 -11.39
C ARG A 166 7.66 -2.66 -11.94
N ALA A 167 8.79 -1.96 -11.87
CA ALA A 167 8.92 -0.61 -12.41
C ALA A 167 8.73 -0.58 -13.94
N LEU A 168 9.38 -1.50 -14.66
CA LEU A 168 9.22 -1.67 -16.08
C LEU A 168 7.77 -1.97 -16.47
N ALA A 169 7.16 -2.96 -15.81
CA ALA A 169 5.77 -3.32 -16.04
C ALA A 169 4.82 -2.15 -15.78
N THR A 170 5.03 -1.39 -14.70
CA THR A 170 4.23 -0.20 -14.35
C THR A 170 4.33 0.87 -15.44
N ALA A 171 5.54 1.17 -15.91
CA ALA A 171 5.76 2.18 -16.94
C ALA A 171 5.15 1.77 -18.29
N TRP A 172 5.40 0.54 -18.69
CA TRP A 172 4.90 0.00 -19.96
C TRP A 172 3.38 -0.18 -19.95
N ASN A 173 2.78 -0.56 -18.81
CA ASN A 173 1.33 -0.76 -18.67
C ASN A 173 0.52 0.54 -18.93
N ARG A 174 1.15 1.71 -18.77
CA ARG A 174 0.53 3.00 -19.11
C ARG A 174 0.29 3.18 -20.60
N THR A 175 1.08 2.53 -21.46
CA THR A 175 1.05 2.68 -22.92
C THR A 175 0.50 1.47 -23.64
N ASP A 176 0.84 0.26 -23.20
CA ASP A 176 0.42 -0.99 -23.85
C ASP A 176 0.25 -2.13 -22.83
N PRO A 177 -0.92 -2.21 -22.17
CA PRO A 177 -1.20 -3.26 -21.17
C PRO A 177 -1.17 -4.68 -21.73
N ALA A 178 -1.55 -4.85 -23.03
CA ALA A 178 -1.56 -6.16 -23.65
C ALA A 178 -0.14 -6.70 -23.85
N ALA A 179 0.76 -5.86 -24.36
CA ALA A 179 2.14 -6.24 -24.57
C ALA A 179 2.87 -6.53 -23.25
N VAL A 180 2.55 -5.80 -22.16
CA VAL A 180 3.08 -6.10 -20.81
C VAL A 180 2.66 -7.49 -20.36
N MET A 181 1.41 -7.85 -20.56
CA MET A 181 0.88 -9.15 -20.16
C MET A 181 1.54 -10.28 -20.94
N ASP A 182 1.70 -10.13 -22.26
CA ASP A 182 2.38 -11.10 -23.11
C ASP A 182 3.84 -11.29 -22.69
N TRP A 183 4.52 -10.18 -22.44
CA TRP A 183 5.90 -10.24 -21.93
C TRP A 183 5.98 -10.89 -20.55
N ALA A 184 5.13 -10.50 -19.61
CA ALA A 184 5.11 -11.07 -18.26
C ALA A 184 4.93 -12.60 -18.27
N GLN A 185 4.06 -13.10 -19.15
CA GLN A 185 3.83 -14.54 -19.34
C GLN A 185 5.04 -15.27 -19.93
N SER A 186 5.88 -14.58 -20.72
CA SER A 186 7.09 -15.15 -21.35
C SER A 186 8.27 -15.31 -20.39
N LEU A 187 8.23 -14.67 -19.20
CA LEU A 187 9.31 -14.77 -18.22
C LEU A 187 9.48 -16.19 -17.70
N ALA A 188 10.70 -16.68 -17.71
CA ALA A 188 11.02 -18.07 -17.33
C ALA A 188 10.96 -18.26 -15.79
N ASP A 189 11.52 -17.31 -15.03
CA ASP A 189 11.53 -17.37 -13.57
C ASP A 189 10.12 -17.13 -12.99
N PRO A 190 9.61 -18.02 -12.11
CA PRO A 190 8.26 -17.90 -11.56
C PRO A 190 8.05 -16.68 -10.66
N GLY A 191 9.11 -16.23 -9.95
CA GLY A 191 9.05 -15.05 -9.08
C GLY A 191 8.98 -13.76 -9.91
N GLU A 192 9.85 -13.65 -10.92
CA GLU A 192 9.88 -12.54 -11.88
C GLU A 192 8.56 -12.46 -12.66
N ARG A 193 8.04 -13.60 -13.10
CA ARG A 193 6.74 -13.68 -13.77
C ARG A 193 5.61 -13.22 -12.87
N SER A 194 5.58 -13.69 -11.62
CA SER A 194 4.56 -13.27 -10.65
C SER A 194 4.59 -11.76 -10.42
N ALA A 195 5.79 -11.17 -10.26
CA ALA A 195 5.96 -9.73 -10.05
C ALA A 195 5.47 -8.90 -11.25
N ALA A 196 5.77 -9.33 -12.48
CA ALA A 196 5.33 -8.67 -13.70
C ALA A 196 3.82 -8.77 -13.90
N VAL A 197 3.25 -9.98 -13.73
CA VAL A 197 1.81 -10.24 -13.87
C VAL A 197 1.01 -9.49 -12.81
N GLU A 198 1.46 -9.47 -11.54
CA GLU A 198 0.82 -8.72 -10.46
C GLU A 198 0.68 -7.23 -10.81
N THR A 199 1.74 -6.67 -11.39
CA THR A 199 1.76 -5.26 -11.81
C THR A 199 0.85 -5.01 -13.01
N ALA A 200 0.92 -5.86 -14.03
CA ALA A 200 0.10 -5.73 -15.25
C ALA A 200 -1.40 -5.89 -14.97
N ILE A 201 -1.77 -6.78 -14.03
CA ILE A 201 -3.16 -7.03 -13.63
C ILE A 201 -3.78 -5.83 -12.90
N GLY A 202 -2.98 -4.97 -12.25
CA GLY A 202 -3.52 -3.87 -11.44
C GLY A 202 -4.51 -2.98 -12.19
N ASP A 203 -4.21 -2.61 -13.43
CA ASP A 203 -5.10 -1.81 -14.27
C ASP A 203 -6.21 -2.64 -14.93
N LEU A 204 -5.92 -3.90 -15.26
CA LEU A 204 -6.93 -4.82 -15.78
C LEU A 204 -8.02 -5.09 -14.74
N ALA A 205 -7.63 -5.28 -13.48
CA ALA A 205 -8.57 -5.47 -12.36
C ALA A 205 -9.52 -4.28 -12.14
N ALA A 206 -9.15 -3.08 -12.63
CA ALA A 206 -10.04 -1.91 -12.59
C ALA A 206 -11.05 -1.88 -13.74
N ARG A 207 -10.74 -2.51 -14.88
CA ARG A 207 -11.59 -2.50 -16.10
C ARG A 207 -12.37 -3.80 -16.28
N ASP A 208 -11.71 -4.91 -16.03
CA ASP A 208 -12.28 -6.26 -16.13
C ASP A 208 -11.71 -7.15 -15.00
N PRO A 209 -12.31 -7.08 -13.82
CA PRO A 209 -11.83 -7.83 -12.66
C PRO A 209 -11.98 -9.35 -12.82
N GLN A 210 -12.92 -9.83 -13.63
CA GLN A 210 -13.11 -11.25 -13.87
C GLN A 210 -11.95 -11.81 -14.70
N LEU A 211 -11.60 -11.14 -15.79
CA LEU A 211 -10.45 -11.50 -16.63
C LEU A 211 -9.14 -11.37 -15.85
N ALA A 212 -8.99 -10.32 -15.02
CA ALA A 212 -7.83 -10.15 -14.17
C ALA A 212 -7.64 -11.34 -13.22
N ILE A 213 -8.71 -11.82 -12.61
CA ILE A 213 -8.66 -12.98 -11.70
C ILE A 213 -8.36 -14.26 -12.46
N GLU A 214 -8.93 -14.46 -13.63
CA GLU A 214 -8.64 -15.63 -14.48
C GLU A 214 -7.16 -15.71 -14.81
N ILE A 215 -6.56 -14.61 -15.24
CA ILE A 215 -5.14 -14.49 -15.52
C ILE A 215 -4.31 -14.70 -14.23
N ALA A 216 -4.69 -14.05 -13.13
CA ALA A 216 -4.00 -14.20 -11.84
C ALA A 216 -3.95 -15.66 -11.40
N ARG A 217 -5.07 -16.39 -11.49
CA ARG A 217 -5.14 -17.82 -11.12
C ARG A 217 -4.22 -18.70 -11.94
N ARG A 218 -3.96 -18.33 -13.19
CA ARG A 218 -3.11 -19.09 -14.10
C ARG A 218 -1.62 -18.85 -13.84
N PHE A 219 -1.23 -17.63 -13.47
CA PHE A 219 0.17 -17.21 -13.46
C PHE A 219 0.72 -16.83 -12.09
N MET A 220 -0.15 -16.59 -11.10
CA MET A 220 0.25 -16.16 -9.76
C MET A 220 0.08 -17.28 -8.73
N ARG A 221 0.91 -17.23 -7.70
CA ARG A 221 0.83 -18.12 -6.54
C ARG A 221 0.34 -17.37 -5.31
N PRO A 222 -0.26 -18.05 -4.32
CA PRO A 222 -0.44 -17.44 -3.01
C PRO A 222 0.91 -16.97 -2.42
N PRO A 223 0.97 -15.83 -1.72
CA PRO A 223 -0.14 -14.92 -1.35
C PRO A 223 -0.44 -13.82 -2.39
N ALA A 224 0.31 -13.73 -3.51
CA ALA A 224 0.11 -12.68 -4.51
C ALA A 224 -1.26 -12.78 -5.19
N LEU A 225 -1.71 -14.01 -5.50
CA LEU A 225 -3.06 -14.27 -6.04
C LEU A 225 -4.15 -13.75 -5.10
N GLU A 226 -4.05 -14.05 -3.80
CA GLU A 226 -5.03 -13.63 -2.79
C GLU A 226 -5.12 -12.10 -2.70
N ARG A 227 -3.98 -11.41 -2.68
CA ARG A 227 -3.93 -9.94 -2.70
C ARG A 227 -4.58 -9.36 -3.95
N THR A 228 -4.36 -9.99 -5.11
CA THR A 228 -4.95 -9.55 -6.38
C THR A 228 -6.47 -9.71 -6.38
N ILE A 229 -6.99 -10.88 -5.95
CA ILE A 229 -8.44 -11.12 -5.81
C ILE A 229 -9.04 -10.10 -4.84
N TYR A 230 -8.43 -9.94 -3.67
CA TYR A 230 -8.91 -8.98 -2.66
C TYR A 230 -8.91 -7.54 -3.18
N SER A 231 -7.84 -7.12 -3.87
CA SER A 231 -7.76 -5.77 -4.45
C SER A 231 -8.82 -5.53 -5.52
N ALA A 232 -9.08 -6.51 -6.40
CA ALA A 232 -10.13 -6.46 -7.41
C ALA A 232 -11.52 -6.38 -6.76
N LEU A 233 -11.76 -7.22 -5.74
CA LEU A 233 -12.99 -7.23 -4.96
C LEU A 233 -13.23 -5.87 -4.30
N MET A 234 -12.25 -5.30 -3.62
CA MET A 234 -12.38 -4.02 -2.92
C MET A 234 -12.69 -2.85 -3.88
N ARG A 235 -12.21 -2.90 -5.12
CA ARG A 235 -12.58 -1.92 -6.15
C ARG A 235 -14.04 -2.08 -6.57
N LEU A 236 -14.51 -3.31 -6.74
CA LEU A 236 -15.89 -3.61 -7.15
C LEU A 236 -16.91 -3.32 -6.05
N VAL A 237 -16.54 -3.46 -4.78
CA VAL A 237 -17.45 -3.23 -3.64
C VAL A 237 -18.21 -1.89 -3.75
N LEU A 238 -17.56 -0.85 -4.26
CA LEU A 238 -18.15 0.48 -4.39
C LEU A 238 -18.93 0.67 -5.70
N SER A 239 -18.47 0.07 -6.80
CA SER A 239 -19.05 0.26 -8.13
C SER A 239 -20.09 -0.80 -8.50
N ASP A 240 -19.80 -2.06 -8.17
CA ASP A 240 -20.64 -3.23 -8.50
C ASP A 240 -20.50 -4.30 -7.39
N PRO A 241 -21.20 -4.12 -6.24
CA PRO A 241 -21.13 -5.08 -5.14
C PRO A 241 -21.71 -6.46 -5.47
N GLU A 242 -22.57 -6.58 -6.48
CA GLU A 242 -23.06 -7.85 -6.98
C GLU A 242 -21.90 -8.63 -7.63
N ALA A 243 -21.13 -8.01 -8.51
CA ALA A 243 -19.92 -8.62 -9.07
C ALA A 243 -18.87 -8.91 -7.99
N ALA A 244 -18.68 -8.00 -7.02
CA ALA A 244 -17.79 -8.24 -5.89
C ALA A 244 -18.20 -9.48 -5.07
N SER A 245 -19.49 -9.72 -4.91
CA SER A 245 -20.02 -10.85 -4.14
C SER A 245 -19.60 -12.21 -4.71
N ALA A 246 -19.47 -12.30 -6.03
CA ALA A 246 -19.03 -13.51 -6.73
C ALA A 246 -17.54 -13.82 -6.51
N LEU A 247 -16.73 -12.85 -6.05
CA LEU A 247 -15.30 -13.03 -5.82
C LEU A 247 -14.99 -13.54 -4.41
N VAL A 248 -15.88 -13.34 -3.45
CA VAL A 248 -15.65 -13.76 -2.04
C VAL A 248 -15.31 -15.24 -1.92
N PRO A 249 -16.00 -16.19 -2.58
CA PRO A 249 -15.68 -17.62 -2.51
C PRO A 249 -14.33 -17.99 -3.14
N LEU A 250 -13.71 -17.10 -3.91
CA LEU A 250 -12.40 -17.32 -4.54
C LEU A 250 -11.24 -17.09 -3.57
N LEU A 251 -11.49 -16.38 -2.46
CA LEU A 251 -10.54 -16.21 -1.37
C LEU A 251 -10.52 -17.47 -0.49
N PRO A 252 -9.35 -17.85 0.03
CA PRO A 252 -9.28 -18.96 0.98
C PRO A 252 -10.05 -18.63 2.27
N PRO A 253 -10.63 -19.62 2.95
CA PRO A 253 -11.25 -19.43 4.26
C PRO A 253 -10.28 -18.78 5.25
N GLY A 254 -10.75 -17.76 5.96
CA GLY A 254 -9.96 -17.03 6.95
C GLY A 254 -10.30 -15.54 7.01
N ASP A 255 -9.44 -14.78 7.68
CA ASP A 255 -9.67 -13.36 7.97
C ASP A 255 -9.88 -12.51 6.71
N LEU A 256 -9.13 -12.80 5.65
CA LEU A 256 -9.23 -12.04 4.40
C LEU A 256 -10.60 -12.24 3.74
N GLN A 257 -11.09 -13.49 3.66
CA GLN A 257 -12.41 -13.81 3.13
C GLN A 257 -13.52 -13.19 4.00
N THR A 258 -13.38 -13.28 5.32
CA THR A 258 -14.34 -12.71 6.27
C THR A 258 -14.43 -11.19 6.16
N THR A 259 -13.29 -10.52 6.06
CA THR A 259 -13.23 -9.06 5.85
C THR A 259 -13.86 -8.65 4.51
N ALA A 260 -13.55 -9.38 3.45
CA ALA A 260 -14.15 -9.16 2.13
C ALA A 260 -15.67 -9.34 2.17
N ALA A 261 -16.16 -10.41 2.80
CA ALA A 261 -17.59 -10.67 2.98
C ALA A 261 -18.30 -9.54 3.75
N ALA A 262 -17.68 -9.01 4.78
CA ALA A 262 -18.21 -7.89 5.55
C ALA A 262 -18.38 -6.61 4.71
N HIS A 263 -17.38 -6.28 3.90
CA HIS A 263 -17.45 -5.12 3.00
C HIS A 263 -18.52 -5.27 1.92
N VAL A 264 -18.60 -6.44 1.29
CA VAL A 264 -19.62 -6.76 0.28
C VAL A 264 -21.00 -6.71 0.90
N ALA A 265 -21.21 -7.34 2.07
CA ALA A 265 -22.48 -7.34 2.78
C ALA A 265 -23.01 -5.94 3.04
N ARG A 266 -22.13 -5.05 3.54
CA ARG A 266 -22.47 -3.66 3.79
C ARG A 266 -22.87 -2.94 2.51
N SER A 267 -22.06 -3.05 1.45
CA SER A 267 -22.30 -2.34 0.20
C SER A 267 -23.58 -2.85 -0.50
N LEU A 268 -23.83 -4.15 -0.49
CA LEU A 268 -25.10 -4.72 -0.96
C LEU A 268 -26.29 -4.18 -0.15
N ALA A 269 -26.18 -4.14 1.19
CA ALA A 269 -27.23 -3.64 2.05
C ALA A 269 -27.51 -2.15 1.84
N GLU A 270 -26.51 -1.37 1.50
CA GLU A 270 -26.67 0.05 1.12
C GLU A 270 -27.52 0.24 -0.13
N ARG A 271 -27.53 -0.72 -1.04
CA ARG A 271 -28.37 -0.71 -2.24
C ARG A 271 -29.71 -1.40 -2.02
N SER A 272 -29.65 -2.62 -1.46
CA SER A 272 -30.84 -3.45 -1.25
C SER A 272 -30.63 -4.43 -0.10
N VAL A 273 -31.29 -4.19 1.03
CA VAL A 273 -31.29 -5.12 2.17
C VAL A 273 -31.75 -6.52 1.79
N PRO A 274 -32.86 -6.70 1.00
CA PRO A 274 -33.27 -8.03 0.58
C PRO A 274 -32.23 -8.77 -0.26
N ALA A 275 -31.52 -8.08 -1.16
CA ALA A 275 -30.46 -8.67 -1.96
C ALA A 275 -29.25 -9.08 -1.07
N ALA A 276 -28.87 -8.22 -0.14
CA ALA A 276 -27.79 -8.52 0.82
C ALA A 276 -28.12 -9.75 1.68
N LEU A 277 -29.32 -9.85 2.20
CA LEU A 277 -29.79 -11.00 2.98
C LEU A 277 -29.83 -12.28 2.14
N ALA A 278 -30.25 -12.20 0.88
CA ALA A 278 -30.24 -13.34 -0.04
C ALA A 278 -28.80 -13.84 -0.27
N TRP A 279 -27.88 -12.92 -0.52
CA TRP A 279 -26.47 -13.26 -0.72
C TRP A 279 -25.81 -13.84 0.54
N VAL A 280 -26.03 -13.27 1.73
CA VAL A 280 -25.49 -13.78 2.98
C VAL A 280 -25.91 -15.24 3.22
N LYS A 281 -27.12 -15.65 2.82
CA LYS A 281 -27.58 -17.02 2.92
C LYS A 281 -26.77 -18.00 2.06
N THR A 282 -26.10 -17.53 1.01
CA THR A 282 -25.24 -18.37 0.14
C THR A 282 -23.88 -18.66 0.78
N ILE A 283 -23.44 -17.87 1.77
CA ILE A 283 -22.19 -18.11 2.50
C ILE A 283 -22.38 -19.36 3.38
N PRO A 284 -21.41 -20.29 3.46
CA PRO A 284 -21.47 -21.42 4.37
C PRO A 284 -21.77 -20.99 5.81
N ILE A 285 -22.42 -21.86 6.60
CA ILE A 285 -22.77 -21.58 8.01
C ILE A 285 -21.48 -21.61 8.84
N ASP A 286 -20.86 -20.47 9.00
CA ASP A 286 -19.65 -20.26 9.80
C ASP A 286 -19.61 -18.82 10.33
N LEU A 287 -18.50 -18.46 10.98
CA LEU A 287 -18.28 -17.10 11.50
C LEU A 287 -18.38 -16.03 10.39
N THR A 288 -17.92 -16.33 9.18
CA THR A 288 -17.96 -15.42 8.02
C THR A 288 -19.39 -14.99 7.70
N ARG A 289 -20.35 -15.95 7.67
CA ARG A 289 -21.77 -15.65 7.44
C ARG A 289 -22.34 -14.70 8.49
N TRP A 290 -22.03 -14.94 9.77
CA TRP A 290 -22.56 -14.15 10.85
C TRP A 290 -21.98 -12.74 10.89
N ILE A 291 -20.69 -12.59 10.61
CA ILE A 291 -20.05 -11.28 10.46
C ILE A 291 -20.66 -10.53 9.28
N ALA A 292 -20.80 -11.15 8.12
CA ALA A 292 -21.46 -10.55 6.95
C ALA A 292 -22.89 -10.10 7.28
N PHE A 293 -23.67 -10.94 7.95
CA PHE A 293 -25.03 -10.61 8.38
C PHE A 293 -25.07 -9.40 9.31
N ASN A 294 -24.15 -9.32 10.28
CA ASN A 294 -24.06 -8.17 11.18
C ASN A 294 -23.75 -6.87 10.43
N HIS A 295 -22.96 -6.93 9.37
CA HIS A 295 -22.72 -5.75 8.51
C HIS A 295 -23.96 -5.34 7.71
N VAL A 296 -24.82 -6.29 7.30
CA VAL A 296 -26.14 -5.97 6.75
C VAL A 296 -27.00 -5.29 7.81
N LEU A 297 -27.07 -5.84 9.02
CA LEU A 297 -27.83 -5.26 10.12
C LEU A 297 -27.37 -3.84 10.49
N THR A 298 -26.05 -3.60 10.51
CA THR A 298 -25.49 -2.27 10.75
C THR A 298 -26.00 -1.25 9.72
N SER A 299 -25.90 -1.57 8.44
CA SER A 299 -26.39 -0.68 7.38
C SER A 299 -27.91 -0.50 7.44
N TRP A 300 -28.64 -1.53 7.84
CA TRP A 300 -30.09 -1.52 7.92
C TRP A 300 -30.61 -0.70 9.11
N VAL A 301 -30.07 -0.93 10.32
CA VAL A 301 -30.51 -0.24 11.55
C VAL A 301 -30.30 1.27 11.48
N LEU A 302 -29.29 1.73 10.77
CA LEU A 302 -29.02 3.16 10.58
C LEU A 302 -30.08 3.84 9.68
N ARG A 303 -30.80 3.07 8.83
CA ARG A 303 -31.82 3.57 7.93
C ARG A 303 -33.24 3.30 8.41
N ASP A 304 -33.48 2.11 8.92
CA ASP A 304 -34.78 1.66 9.42
C ASP A 304 -34.57 0.73 10.61
N ARG A 305 -34.47 1.37 11.80
CA ARG A 305 -34.28 0.69 13.08
C ARG A 305 -35.38 -0.31 13.38
N THR A 306 -36.65 0.07 13.06
CA THR A 306 -37.79 -0.77 13.34
C THR A 306 -37.85 -2.02 12.48
N ALA A 307 -37.59 -1.89 11.19
CA ALA A 307 -37.56 -3.05 10.31
C ALA A 307 -36.40 -4.00 10.63
N ALA A 308 -35.19 -3.49 10.94
CA ALA A 308 -34.07 -4.31 11.37
C ALA A 308 -34.37 -5.07 12.68
N ALA A 309 -34.95 -4.38 13.66
CA ALA A 309 -35.34 -4.98 14.94
C ALA A 309 -36.39 -6.09 14.75
N ARG A 310 -37.41 -5.86 13.95
CA ARG A 310 -38.44 -6.86 13.61
C ARG A 310 -37.84 -8.09 12.95
N HIS A 311 -36.95 -7.89 11.99
CA HIS A 311 -36.33 -9.03 11.29
C HIS A 311 -35.55 -9.95 12.22
N VAL A 312 -34.85 -9.41 13.23
CA VAL A 312 -34.13 -10.24 14.20
C VAL A 312 -35.09 -11.03 15.10
N LEU A 313 -36.29 -10.49 15.42
CA LEU A 313 -37.32 -11.23 16.16
C LEU A 313 -37.90 -12.42 15.36
N GLU A 314 -37.84 -12.37 14.03
CA GLU A 314 -38.34 -13.41 13.12
C GLU A 314 -37.30 -14.51 12.80
N LEU A 315 -36.05 -14.35 13.27
CA LEU A 315 -35.01 -15.34 13.03
C LEU A 315 -35.25 -16.63 13.82
N PRO A 316 -34.89 -17.79 13.26
CA PRO A 316 -34.96 -19.05 13.97
C PRO A 316 -33.98 -19.04 15.15
N PRO A 317 -34.33 -19.73 16.29
CA PRO A 317 -33.41 -19.86 17.42
C PRO A 317 -32.07 -20.46 17.03
N GLY A 318 -30.97 -20.02 17.69
CA GLY A 318 -29.62 -20.53 17.52
C GLY A 318 -28.57 -19.46 17.51
N GLN A 319 -27.29 -19.88 17.35
CA GLN A 319 -26.13 -18.99 17.43
C GLN A 319 -26.21 -17.75 16.52
N GLY A 320 -26.77 -17.90 15.31
CA GLY A 320 -26.94 -16.76 14.42
C GLY A 320 -27.86 -15.67 14.97
N THR A 321 -28.95 -16.08 15.62
CA THR A 321 -29.88 -15.16 16.28
C THR A 321 -29.24 -14.53 17.52
N GLU A 322 -28.45 -15.27 18.26
CA GLU A 322 -27.69 -14.75 19.41
C GLU A 322 -26.69 -13.66 18.97
N PHE A 323 -25.91 -13.91 17.90
CA PHE A 323 -24.99 -12.92 17.34
C PHE A 323 -25.70 -11.69 16.81
N ALA A 324 -26.79 -11.87 16.06
CA ALA A 324 -27.57 -10.78 15.48
C ALA A 324 -28.22 -9.93 16.59
N ALA A 325 -28.81 -10.56 17.59
CA ALA A 325 -29.45 -9.88 18.70
C ALA A 325 -28.45 -9.06 19.52
N SER A 326 -27.31 -9.64 19.88
CA SER A 326 -26.24 -8.95 20.60
C SER A 326 -25.69 -7.77 19.79
N HIS A 327 -25.48 -7.97 18.48
CA HIS A 327 -24.99 -6.91 17.61
C HIS A 327 -25.99 -5.75 17.51
N LEU A 328 -27.26 -6.05 17.24
CA LEU A 328 -28.31 -5.04 17.09
C LEU A 328 -28.61 -4.30 18.40
N ALA A 329 -28.55 -5.00 19.54
CA ALA A 329 -28.76 -4.43 20.87
C ALA A 329 -27.88 -3.20 21.14
N ALA A 330 -26.63 -3.20 20.65
CA ALA A 330 -25.73 -2.05 20.79
C ALA A 330 -26.25 -0.79 20.11
N TYR A 331 -26.92 -0.92 18.97
CA TYR A 331 -27.52 0.20 18.24
C TYR A 331 -28.87 0.63 18.79
N LEU A 332 -29.60 -0.30 19.44
CA LEU A 332 -30.89 0.00 20.08
C LEU A 332 -30.72 0.63 21.44
N ALA A 333 -29.61 0.42 22.14
CA ALA A 333 -29.35 0.87 23.50
C ALA A 333 -29.32 2.41 23.69
N ASP A 334 -29.43 3.19 22.61
CA ASP A 334 -29.63 4.64 22.68
C ASP A 334 -30.99 5.00 23.32
N ASP A 335 -32.01 4.16 23.10
CA ASP A 335 -33.24 4.15 23.84
C ASP A 335 -33.35 2.86 24.68
N PRO A 336 -32.93 2.86 25.94
CA PRO A 336 -32.88 1.64 26.75
C PRO A 336 -34.26 1.03 27.00
N ALA A 337 -35.31 1.85 27.07
CA ALA A 337 -36.68 1.36 27.35
C ALA A 337 -37.20 0.51 26.18
N ASP A 338 -37.08 1.03 24.96
CA ASP A 338 -37.48 0.32 23.75
C ASP A 338 -36.55 -0.89 23.47
N ALA A 339 -35.25 -0.75 23.72
CA ALA A 339 -34.31 -1.83 23.59
C ALA A 339 -34.61 -3.03 24.51
N ILE A 340 -34.99 -2.74 25.76
CA ILE A 340 -35.37 -3.77 26.76
C ILE A 340 -36.64 -4.49 26.32
N LEU A 341 -37.67 -3.76 25.87
CA LEU A 341 -38.90 -4.36 25.37
C LEU A 341 -38.66 -5.25 24.17
N TRP A 342 -37.82 -4.79 23.21
CA TRP A 342 -37.43 -5.57 22.06
C TRP A 342 -36.66 -6.83 22.45
N ALA A 343 -35.66 -6.72 23.33
CA ALA A 343 -34.89 -7.86 23.79
C ALA A 343 -35.73 -8.90 24.52
N GLY A 344 -36.71 -8.45 25.33
CA GLY A 344 -37.69 -9.31 26.01
C GLY A 344 -38.57 -10.11 25.06
N ALA A 345 -38.83 -9.61 23.85
CA ALA A 345 -39.60 -10.28 22.80
C ALA A 345 -38.83 -11.33 22.00
N LEU A 346 -37.51 -11.42 22.16
CA LEU A 346 -36.68 -12.43 21.48
C LEU A 346 -37.09 -13.84 21.90
N PRO A 347 -37.35 -14.77 20.96
CA PRO A 347 -37.82 -16.11 21.29
C PRO A 347 -36.72 -16.98 21.90
N ASP A 348 -35.47 -16.72 21.57
CA ASP A 348 -34.28 -17.45 22.00
C ASP A 348 -33.72 -16.92 23.31
N GLU A 349 -33.50 -17.81 24.31
CA GLU A 349 -32.99 -17.40 25.62
C GLU A 349 -31.55 -16.88 25.54
N GLY A 350 -30.68 -17.52 24.73
CA GLY A 350 -29.31 -17.08 24.51
C GLY A 350 -29.26 -15.70 23.85
N ALA A 351 -30.15 -15.45 22.88
CA ALA A 351 -30.29 -14.15 22.25
C ALA A 351 -30.75 -13.05 23.25
N ARG A 352 -31.74 -13.36 24.12
CA ARG A 352 -32.16 -12.43 25.22
C ARG A 352 -31.00 -12.14 26.16
N LEU A 353 -30.28 -13.19 26.57
CA LEU A 353 -29.13 -13.08 27.46
C LEU A 353 -28.05 -12.14 26.90
N GLY A 354 -27.67 -12.35 25.66
CA GLY A 354 -26.69 -11.53 24.95
C GLY A 354 -27.17 -10.08 24.77
N ALA A 355 -28.40 -9.90 24.31
CA ALA A 355 -29.00 -8.58 24.09
C ALA A 355 -29.08 -7.76 25.41
N TYR A 356 -29.55 -8.34 26.48
CA TYR A 356 -29.63 -7.65 27.77
C TYR A 356 -28.24 -7.27 28.32
N ALA A 357 -27.25 -8.12 28.17
CA ALA A 357 -25.89 -7.81 28.58
C ALA A 357 -25.30 -6.63 27.78
N VAL A 358 -25.55 -6.59 26.48
CA VAL A 358 -25.08 -5.50 25.61
C VAL A 358 -25.85 -4.20 25.91
N ILE A 359 -27.18 -4.24 26.07
CA ILE A 359 -27.99 -3.06 26.44
C ILE A 359 -27.47 -2.47 27.75
N ALA A 360 -27.30 -3.31 28.78
CA ALA A 360 -26.82 -2.87 30.09
C ALA A 360 -25.43 -2.22 29.99
N SER A 361 -24.51 -2.85 29.27
CA SER A 361 -23.14 -2.35 29.08
C SER A 361 -23.11 -1.04 28.30
N SER A 362 -23.85 -0.92 27.18
CA SER A 362 -23.90 0.30 26.37
C SER A 362 -24.60 1.45 27.11
N TRP A 363 -25.70 1.17 27.80
CA TRP A 363 -26.41 2.15 28.61
C TRP A 363 -25.56 2.68 29.77
N SER A 364 -24.77 1.78 30.40
CA SER A 364 -23.93 2.15 31.55
C SER A 364 -22.80 3.13 31.22
N GLN A 365 -22.43 3.28 29.95
CA GLN A 365 -21.48 4.32 29.54
C GLN A 365 -22.03 5.74 29.70
N ARG A 366 -23.34 5.90 29.65
CA ARG A 366 -24.03 7.22 29.79
C ARG A 366 -24.74 7.42 31.13
N ALA A 367 -25.37 6.38 31.65
CA ALA A 367 -26.11 6.39 32.87
C ALA A 367 -25.86 5.13 33.72
N PRO A 368 -24.64 4.99 34.30
CA PRO A 368 -24.19 3.74 34.92
C PRO A 368 -25.09 3.31 36.09
N ALA A 369 -25.50 4.24 36.97
CA ALA A 369 -26.34 3.92 38.10
C ALA A 369 -27.74 3.41 37.70
N GLU A 370 -28.30 3.91 36.61
CA GLU A 370 -29.60 3.47 36.08
C GLU A 370 -29.50 2.10 35.45
N ALA A 371 -28.50 1.88 34.58
CA ALA A 371 -28.27 0.60 33.95
C ALA A 371 -28.04 -0.53 34.95
N VAL A 372 -27.26 -0.27 36.00
CA VAL A 372 -26.99 -1.23 37.06
C VAL A 372 -28.24 -1.52 37.90
N ARG A 373 -29.03 -0.49 38.22
CA ARG A 373 -30.31 -0.70 38.94
C ARG A 373 -31.31 -1.52 38.14
N TRP A 374 -31.43 -1.25 36.85
CA TRP A 374 -32.24 -2.07 35.94
C TRP A 374 -31.74 -3.52 35.89
N ALA A 375 -30.45 -3.72 35.63
CA ALA A 375 -29.86 -5.07 35.56
C ALA A 375 -30.07 -5.85 36.89
N ALA A 376 -30.02 -5.17 38.04
CA ALA A 376 -30.28 -5.76 39.34
C ALA A 376 -31.76 -6.15 39.55
N SER A 377 -32.71 -5.48 38.87
CA SER A 377 -34.12 -5.78 38.94
C SER A 377 -34.55 -6.99 38.14
N LEU A 378 -33.68 -7.52 37.25
CA LEU A 378 -33.97 -8.75 36.51
C LEU A 378 -34.12 -9.93 37.48
N ASN A 379 -35.23 -10.65 37.39
CA ASN A 379 -35.54 -11.76 38.30
C ASN A 379 -35.01 -13.11 37.83
N GLU A 380 -34.57 -13.19 36.57
CA GLU A 380 -34.15 -14.42 35.94
C GLU A 380 -32.63 -14.63 36.05
N ASP A 381 -32.20 -15.82 36.46
CA ASP A 381 -30.82 -16.29 36.39
C ASP A 381 -30.73 -17.22 35.15
N PRO A 382 -29.87 -16.97 34.16
CA PRO A 382 -28.62 -16.20 34.23
C PRO A 382 -28.66 -14.76 33.69
N LEU A 383 -29.80 -14.18 33.35
CA LEU A 383 -29.92 -12.82 32.78
C LEU A 383 -29.30 -11.74 33.66
N ARG A 384 -29.66 -11.76 34.97
CA ARG A 384 -29.19 -10.78 35.96
C ARG A 384 -27.67 -10.70 36.08
N PRO A 385 -26.93 -11.81 36.34
CA PRO A 385 -25.48 -11.74 36.54
C PRO A 385 -24.72 -11.30 35.27
N ASN A 386 -25.23 -11.59 34.08
CA ASN A 386 -24.62 -11.20 32.84
C ASN A 386 -24.82 -9.71 32.54
N ALA A 387 -26.06 -9.19 32.67
CA ALA A 387 -26.37 -7.78 32.51
C ALA A 387 -25.64 -6.91 33.55
N LEU A 388 -25.62 -7.33 34.80
CA LEU A 388 -24.91 -6.65 35.88
C LEU A 388 -23.40 -6.60 35.65
N GLY A 389 -22.80 -7.68 35.16
CA GLY A 389 -21.38 -7.79 35.09
C GLY A 389 -20.73 -6.69 34.25
N GLY A 390 -21.22 -6.45 33.03
CA GLY A 390 -20.71 -5.40 32.13
C GLY A 390 -21.03 -3.99 32.64
N ALA A 391 -22.28 -3.76 33.04
CA ALA A 391 -22.73 -2.46 33.52
C ALA A 391 -21.98 -2.02 34.78
N PHE A 392 -21.81 -2.91 35.75
CA PHE A 392 -21.10 -2.62 36.99
C PHE A 392 -19.59 -2.38 36.76
N SER A 393 -18.94 -3.15 35.88
CA SER A 393 -17.54 -2.91 35.52
C SER A 393 -17.32 -1.53 34.91
N ASN A 394 -18.23 -1.09 34.01
CA ASN A 394 -18.18 0.26 33.47
C ASN A 394 -18.39 1.33 34.55
N TRP A 395 -19.34 1.11 35.49
CA TRP A 395 -19.55 2.06 36.60
C TRP A 395 -18.33 2.17 37.51
N LEU A 396 -17.65 1.05 37.81
CA LEU A 396 -16.40 1.08 38.58
C LEU A 396 -15.30 1.92 37.89
N LEU A 397 -15.24 1.92 36.56
CA LEU A 397 -14.27 2.72 35.80
C LEU A 397 -14.64 4.22 35.78
N ILE A 398 -15.93 4.55 35.86
CA ILE A 398 -16.45 5.94 35.83
C ILE A 398 -16.47 6.57 37.23
N ASP A 399 -17.00 5.84 38.21
CA ASP A 399 -17.16 6.30 39.62
C ASP A 399 -17.14 5.08 40.56
N ALA A 400 -15.93 4.72 40.99
CA ALA A 400 -15.68 3.53 41.79
C ALA A 400 -16.38 3.63 43.17
N ASP A 401 -16.35 4.84 43.79
CA ASP A 401 -16.90 5.02 45.12
C ASP A 401 -18.43 4.86 45.13
N ALA A 402 -19.11 5.46 44.15
CA ALA A 402 -20.56 5.31 43.99
C ALA A 402 -20.95 3.85 43.67
N ALA A 403 -20.20 3.17 42.80
CA ALA A 403 -20.45 1.78 42.44
C ALA A 403 -20.31 0.84 43.64
N ILE A 404 -19.23 1.00 44.43
CA ILE A 404 -18.98 0.19 45.62
C ILE A 404 -20.07 0.46 46.67
N LYS A 405 -20.40 1.73 46.96
CA LYS A 405 -21.45 2.10 47.89
C LYS A 405 -22.81 1.50 47.49
N TRP A 406 -23.12 1.52 46.19
CA TRP A 406 -24.35 0.86 45.69
C TRP A 406 -24.30 -0.67 45.93
N LEU A 407 -23.17 -1.32 45.67
CA LEU A 407 -23.03 -2.76 45.86
C LEU A 407 -23.16 -3.20 47.32
N GLU A 408 -22.68 -2.39 48.26
CA GLU A 408 -22.83 -2.64 49.70
C GLU A 408 -24.27 -2.56 50.16
N THR A 409 -25.01 -1.58 49.66
CA THR A 409 -26.38 -1.27 50.09
C THR A 409 -27.47 -2.07 49.37
N THR A 410 -27.16 -2.63 48.19
CA THR A 410 -28.15 -3.33 47.37
C THR A 410 -28.45 -4.75 47.87
N LYS A 411 -29.71 -5.17 47.68
CA LYS A 411 -30.19 -6.52 48.04
C LYS A 411 -30.07 -7.48 46.84
N ILE A 412 -28.86 -7.86 46.46
CA ILE A 412 -28.63 -8.89 45.47
C ILE A 412 -27.95 -10.11 46.12
N PRO A 413 -28.07 -11.32 45.56
CA PRO A 413 -27.47 -12.55 46.12
C PRO A 413 -25.98 -12.40 46.43
N PRO A 414 -25.49 -12.93 47.57
CA PRO A 414 -24.07 -12.80 47.95
C PRO A 414 -23.13 -13.38 46.93
N ALA A 415 -23.53 -14.44 46.23
CA ALA A 415 -22.73 -15.04 45.15
C ALA A 415 -22.49 -14.08 43.96
N ILE A 416 -23.52 -13.28 43.61
CA ILE A 416 -23.39 -12.27 42.55
C ILE A 416 -22.51 -11.11 43.05
N LYS A 417 -22.67 -10.62 44.28
CA LYS A 417 -21.77 -9.60 44.87
C LYS A 417 -20.28 -10.04 44.81
N ALA A 418 -20.03 -11.29 45.21
CA ALA A 418 -18.67 -11.84 45.19
C ALA A 418 -18.11 -11.93 43.75
N LYS A 419 -18.96 -12.23 42.76
CA LYS A 419 -18.57 -12.32 41.35
C LYS A 419 -18.23 -10.94 40.76
N LEU A 420 -19.01 -9.90 41.14
CA LEU A 420 -18.80 -8.53 40.66
C LEU A 420 -17.49 -7.95 41.21
N LEU A 421 -17.12 -8.28 42.46
CA LEU A 421 -15.88 -7.81 43.10
C LEU A 421 -14.63 -8.58 42.61
N ARG A 422 -14.78 -9.76 42.00
CA ARG A 422 -13.65 -10.57 41.46
C ARG A 422 -13.28 -10.26 40.02
N ARG A 423 -14.04 -9.43 39.30
CA ARG A 423 -13.68 -9.02 37.95
C ARG A 423 -12.68 -7.86 38.04
N PRO A 424 -11.51 -8.00 37.37
CA PRO A 424 -10.53 -6.93 37.33
C PRO A 424 -11.02 -5.75 36.51
#